data_74766a38fd8a6b2d59a0656b97e68d02
#
_entry.id   74766a38fd8a6b2d59a0656b97e68d02
#
_cell.length_a   1.000
_cell.length_b   1.000
_cell.length_c   1.000
_cell.angle_alpha   90.00
_cell.angle_beta   90.00
_cell.angle_gamma   90.00
#
_symmetry.space_group_name_H-M   'P 1'
#
loop_
_entity.id
_entity.type
_entity.pdbx_description
1 polymer ?
#
loop_
_entity_poly.entity_id
_entity_poly.type
_entity_poly.pdbx_seq_one_letter_code
_entity_poly.pdbx_strand_id
1 'polypeptide(L)' 'MSIPPAHSFPAPWQAVELEDAFCVQDANGFPVAYVYFADDVQQLAGTDRMSRAEARRMAIRIAALPELRQALRRRGE' A
#
# COMPACT_ATOMS: atom_id res chain seq x y z
N MET A 1 -19.83 -27.28 -4.51
CA MET A 1 -19.07 -26.19 -5.13
C MET A 1 -18.08 -25.66 -4.12
N SER A 2 -16.80 -25.66 -4.47
CA SER A 2 -15.78 -25.21 -3.54
C SER A 2 -15.68 -23.68 -3.54
N ILE A 3 -15.52 -23.13 -2.35
CA ILE A 3 -15.29 -21.70 -2.18
C ILE A 3 -13.79 -21.46 -2.38
N PRO A 4 -13.40 -20.52 -3.23
CA PRO A 4 -11.98 -20.24 -3.39
C PRO A 4 -11.37 -19.78 -2.07
N PRO A 5 -10.12 -20.16 -1.80
CA PRO A 5 -9.46 -19.74 -0.57
C PRO A 5 -9.34 -18.22 -0.51
N ALA A 6 -9.42 -17.68 0.70
CA ALA A 6 -9.19 -16.28 0.91
C ALA A 6 -7.76 -15.91 0.50
N HIS A 7 -7.57 -14.66 0.07
CA HIS A 7 -6.24 -14.18 -0.27
C HIS A 7 -5.38 -14.13 0.98
N SER A 8 -4.15 -14.60 0.87
CA SER A 8 -3.20 -14.60 1.98
C SER A 8 -2.22 -13.43 1.90
N PHE A 9 -2.28 -12.68 0.81
CA PHE A 9 -1.42 -11.51 0.58
C PHE A 9 0.08 -11.82 0.74
N PRO A 10 0.59 -12.79 -0.06
CA PRO A 10 1.99 -13.18 0.11
C PRO A 10 2.97 -12.05 -0.17
N ALA A 11 4.02 -12.00 0.61
CA ALA A 11 5.12 -11.07 0.42
C ALA A 11 5.99 -11.51 -0.78
N PRO A 12 6.72 -10.61 -1.38
CA PRO A 12 6.84 -9.19 -1.03
C PRO A 12 5.67 -8.35 -1.57
N TRP A 13 5.40 -7.26 -0.90
CA TRP A 13 4.46 -6.25 -1.40
C TRP A 13 5.25 -5.13 -2.07
N GLN A 14 4.64 -4.48 -3.06
CA GLN A 14 5.29 -3.36 -3.74
C GLN A 14 4.29 -2.25 -4.01
N ALA A 15 4.80 -1.03 -4.06
CA ALA A 15 4.01 0.15 -4.39
C ALA A 15 4.14 0.44 -5.88
N VAL A 16 3.00 0.55 -6.56
CA VAL A 16 2.95 0.82 -8.00
C VAL A 16 2.24 2.15 -8.20
N GLU A 17 2.86 3.06 -8.94
CA GLU A 17 2.27 4.36 -9.20
C GLU A 17 1.20 4.26 -10.29
N LEU A 18 0.03 4.82 -9.99
CA LEU A 18 -1.07 4.96 -10.92
C LEU A 18 -1.27 6.44 -11.20
N GLU A 19 -2.29 6.76 -11.98
CA GLU A 19 -2.55 8.15 -12.38
C GLU A 19 -2.93 9.02 -11.18
N ASP A 20 -3.73 8.48 -10.26
CA ASP A 20 -4.27 9.25 -9.14
C ASP A 20 -4.03 8.61 -7.78
N ALA A 21 -3.23 7.56 -7.74
CA ALA A 21 -3.00 6.81 -6.51
C ALA A 21 -1.74 5.97 -6.62
N PHE A 22 -1.25 5.51 -5.48
CA PHE A 22 -0.28 4.42 -5.43
C PHE A 22 -1.02 3.17 -4.98
N CYS A 23 -0.84 2.09 -5.73
CA CYS A 23 -1.44 0.80 -5.40
C CYS A 23 -0.39 -0.08 -4.75
N VAL A 24 -0.69 -0.60 -3.57
CA VAL A 24 0.18 -1.59 -2.93
C VAL A 24 -0.32 -2.96 -3.33
N GLN A 25 0.54 -3.75 -3.95
CA GLN A 25 0.20 -5.08 -4.46
C GLN A 25 1.01 -6.14 -3.75
N ASP A 26 0.41 -7.32 -3.58
CA ASP A 26 1.13 -8.47 -3.05
C ASP A 26 1.98 -9.13 -4.15
N ALA A 27 2.63 -10.26 -3.82
CA ALA A 27 3.53 -10.95 -4.74
C ALA A 27 2.81 -11.45 -5.99
N ASN A 28 1.52 -11.64 -5.93
CA ASN A 28 0.72 -12.10 -7.07
C ASN A 28 0.10 -10.95 -7.85
N GLY A 29 0.38 -9.72 -7.46
CA GLY A 29 -0.20 -8.55 -8.12
C GLY A 29 -1.59 -8.18 -7.63
N PHE A 30 -2.08 -8.84 -6.57
CA PHE A 30 -3.37 -8.51 -6.02
C PHE A 30 -3.31 -7.18 -5.27
N PRO A 31 -4.23 -6.23 -5.54
CA PRO A 31 -4.20 -4.93 -4.88
C PRO A 31 -4.64 -5.06 -3.42
N VAL A 32 -3.73 -4.72 -2.53
CA VAL A 32 -3.97 -4.76 -1.08
C VAL A 32 -4.54 -3.42 -0.61
N ALA A 33 -4.04 -2.33 -1.16
CA ALA A 33 -4.43 -0.99 -0.73
C ALA A 33 -4.20 0.02 -1.83
N TYR A 34 -4.98 1.09 -1.80
CA TYR A 34 -4.80 2.24 -2.68
C TYR A 34 -4.58 3.47 -1.81
N VAL A 35 -3.54 4.23 -2.12
CA VAL A 35 -3.25 5.48 -1.43
C VAL A 35 -3.44 6.61 -2.44
N TYR A 36 -4.56 7.30 -2.33
CA TYR A 36 -4.91 8.35 -3.28
C TYR A 36 -4.21 9.65 -2.96
N PHE A 37 -3.95 10.44 -3.99
CA PHE A 37 -3.33 11.75 -3.84
C PHE A 37 -3.99 12.77 -4.75
N ALA A 38 -3.70 14.03 -4.52
CA ALA A 38 -4.12 15.14 -5.37
C ALA A 38 -2.88 15.89 -5.83
N ASP A 39 -2.85 16.20 -7.13
CA ASP A 39 -1.74 16.95 -7.73
C ASP A 39 -2.06 18.44 -7.83
N ASP A 40 -3.35 18.78 -7.83
CA ASP A 40 -3.79 20.15 -8.00
C ASP A 40 -3.58 20.92 -6.70
N VAL A 41 -2.87 22.04 -6.77
CA VAL A 41 -2.63 22.90 -5.63
C VAL A 41 -3.96 23.34 -4.98
N GLN A 42 -4.97 23.59 -5.78
CA GLN A 42 -6.27 23.97 -5.25
C GLN A 42 -6.96 22.83 -4.52
N GLN A 43 -6.78 21.60 -5.00
CA GLN A 43 -7.32 20.43 -4.32
C GLN A 43 -6.60 20.13 -3.02
N LEU A 44 -5.31 20.47 -2.94
CA LEU A 44 -4.52 20.25 -1.73
C LEU A 44 -4.82 21.32 -0.69
N ALA A 45 -5.09 22.55 -1.14
CA ALA A 45 -5.37 23.65 -0.22
C ALA A 45 -6.72 23.45 0.46
N GLY A 46 -6.72 23.40 1.78
CA GLY A 46 -7.94 23.28 2.56
C GLY A 46 -8.62 21.92 2.50
N THR A 47 -7.92 20.89 2.07
CA THR A 47 -8.44 19.52 2.06
C THR A 47 -7.47 18.60 2.81
N ASP A 48 -7.98 17.44 3.22
CA ASP A 48 -7.18 16.43 3.92
C ASP A 48 -6.53 15.44 2.96
N ARG A 49 -6.25 15.87 1.74
CA ARG A 49 -5.66 15.00 0.73
C ARG A 49 -4.15 15.05 0.77
N MET A 50 -3.54 13.90 0.53
CA MET A 50 -2.09 13.80 0.43
C MET A 50 -1.61 14.32 -0.92
N SER A 51 -0.39 14.87 -0.94
CA SER A 51 0.31 15.12 -2.19
C SER A 51 0.82 13.79 -2.76
N ARG A 52 1.26 13.81 -4.01
CA ARG A 52 1.85 12.63 -4.63
C ARG A 52 3.04 12.10 -3.82
N ALA A 53 3.91 12.99 -3.38
CA ALA A 53 5.09 12.59 -2.60
C ALA A 53 4.72 11.96 -1.27
N GLU A 54 3.71 12.52 -0.60
CA GLU A 54 3.23 11.97 0.66
C GLU A 54 2.60 10.59 0.46
N ALA A 55 1.79 10.44 -0.57
CA ALA A 55 1.14 9.16 -0.87
C ALA A 55 2.18 8.10 -1.22
N ARG A 56 3.24 8.48 -1.93
CA ARG A 56 4.33 7.56 -2.26
C ARG A 56 5.01 7.06 -1.00
N ARG A 57 5.34 7.96 -0.08
CA ARG A 57 5.96 7.56 1.19
C ARG A 57 5.06 6.63 2.00
N MET A 58 3.77 6.94 2.03
CA MET A 58 2.80 6.12 2.76
C MET A 58 2.69 4.73 2.12
N ALA A 59 2.60 4.66 0.80
CA ALA A 59 2.49 3.39 0.09
C ALA A 59 3.73 2.51 0.32
N ILE A 60 4.91 3.12 0.33
CA ILE A 60 6.16 2.39 0.59
C ILE A 60 6.15 1.82 2.01
N ARG A 61 5.66 2.58 2.98
CA ARG A 61 5.54 2.11 4.37
C ARG A 61 4.56 0.95 4.48
N ILE A 62 3.44 1.03 3.80
CA ILE A 62 2.47 -0.07 3.77
C ILE A 62 3.10 -1.31 3.13
N ALA A 63 3.83 -1.12 2.04
CA ALA A 63 4.49 -2.23 1.34
C ALA A 63 5.56 -2.91 2.20
N ALA A 64 6.08 -2.22 3.21
CA ALA A 64 7.08 -2.78 4.12
C ALA A 64 6.48 -3.58 5.27
N LEU A 65 5.15 -3.58 5.43
CA LEU A 65 4.50 -4.24 6.56
C LEU A 65 4.82 -5.74 6.68
N PRO A 66 4.86 -6.52 5.60
CA PRO A 66 5.20 -7.93 5.74
C PRO A 66 6.57 -8.17 6.36
N GLU A 67 7.56 -7.38 5.96
CA GLU A 67 8.92 -7.50 6.48
C GLU A 67 9.00 -7.08 7.94
N LEU A 68 8.29 -6.00 8.29
CA LEU A 68 8.22 -5.53 9.66
C LEU A 68 7.56 -6.55 10.56
N ARG A 69 6.47 -7.15 10.09
CA ARG A 69 5.76 -8.17 10.84
C ARG A 69 6.65 -9.39 11.09
N GLN A 70 7.40 -9.78 10.08
CA GLN A 70 8.34 -10.89 10.18
C GLN A 70 9.44 -10.60 11.19
N ALA A 71 9.98 -9.39 11.16
CA ALA A 71 11.02 -8.96 12.10
C ALA A 71 10.51 -8.98 13.53
N LEU A 72 9.27 -8.52 13.75
CA LEU A 72 8.65 -8.54 15.08
C LEU A 72 8.45 -9.96 15.59
N ARG A 73 8.06 -10.89 14.73
CA ARG A 73 7.90 -12.28 15.11
C ARG A 73 9.22 -12.89 15.56
N ARG A 74 10.30 -12.60 14.83
CA ARG A 74 11.64 -13.13 15.20
C ARG A 74 12.09 -12.60 16.55
N ARG A 75 11.79 -11.34 16.85
CA ARG A 75 12.17 -10.74 18.13
C ARG A 75 11.34 -11.26 19.28
N GLY A 76 10.14 -11.72 19.00
CA GLY A 76 9.22 -12.22 20.02
C GLY A 76 9.45 -13.65 20.43
N GLU A 77 10.34 -14.36 19.75
CA GLU A 77 10.63 -15.77 20.06
C GLU A 77 11.76 -15.93 21.05
#